data_89b26bf67a3da269446f13ce5d1d7f68
#
_entry.id   89b26bf67a3da269446f13ce5d1d7f68
#
_cell.length_a   1.000
_cell.length_b   1.000
_cell.length_c   1.000
_cell.angle_alpha   90.00
_cell.angle_beta   90.00
_cell.angle_gamma   90.00
#
_symmetry.space_group_name_H-M   'P 1'
#
loop_
_entity.id
_entity.type
_entity.pdbx_description
1 polymer ?
#
loop_
_entity_poly.entity_id
_entity_poly.type
_entity_poly.pdbx_seq_one_letter_code
_entity_poly.pdbx_strand_id
1 'polypeptide(L)'
;MVFFDSFLYNGCMDKKKLLLIDGSSVAFRAFFALYQQLDRFKNAAGLHTNAIYGFQLMLSHLLERVEPSHILVAFDAGKTTFRTEMYADYKGGRAKTPDEFREQFPFIRELLDHMGIRHYELAQYEADDIIGTLDKLAEQDGFDITIVSGDKDLIQLTDEHTVVEISKKGVAEFEAFTPDYLMEEMGLTPAQFIDLKALMGDKSDNIPGVTKVGEKTGIKLLLEHGSLEGIYENIDGMKTSKMKENLINDKEQAFLSKTLATIDTKAPIAIGLEDLVYSGPDVENLGKFYDEMGFKQLKQALNVSSADVA
;
A
#
# COMPACT_ATOMS: atom_id res chain seq x y z
N MET A 1 41.97 -42.19 17.90
CA MET A 1 42.00 -40.88 17.29
C MET A 1 40.76 -40.82 16.38
N VAL A 2 39.64 -40.37 16.96
CA VAL A 2 38.32 -40.40 16.29
C VAL A 2 38.02 -38.95 15.90
N PHE A 3 37.93 -38.69 14.61
CA PHE A 3 37.52 -37.42 14.04
C PHE A 3 36.00 -37.25 14.25
N PHE A 4 35.61 -36.28 15.04
CA PHE A 4 34.24 -35.74 15.07
C PHE A 4 34.08 -34.82 13.88
N ASP A 5 33.42 -35.29 12.81
CA ASP A 5 32.88 -34.44 11.77
C ASP A 5 31.70 -33.67 12.34
N SER A 6 31.92 -32.38 12.56
CA SER A 6 30.85 -31.42 12.85
C SER A 6 30.03 -31.18 11.56
N PHE A 7 28.94 -31.91 11.41
CA PHE A 7 27.89 -31.57 10.48
C PHE A 7 27.31 -30.20 10.90
N LEU A 8 27.79 -29.13 10.28
CA LEU A 8 27.10 -27.88 10.24
C LEU A 8 25.81 -28.10 9.49
N TYR A 9 24.70 -28.22 10.23
CA TYR A 9 23.35 -28.09 9.73
C TYR A 9 23.21 -26.64 9.28
N ASN A 10 23.50 -26.34 8.02
CA ASN A 10 23.00 -25.16 7.34
C ASN A 10 21.49 -25.37 7.14
N GLY A 11 20.73 -25.19 8.21
CA GLY A 11 19.30 -24.99 8.11
C GLY A 11 19.12 -23.67 7.35
N CYS A 12 18.74 -23.75 6.09
CA CYS A 12 18.11 -22.65 5.38
C CYS A 12 16.85 -22.35 6.20
N MET A 13 16.93 -21.40 7.15
CA MET A 13 15.72 -20.90 7.80
C MET A 13 14.95 -20.20 6.69
N ASP A 14 13.77 -20.72 6.37
CA ASP A 14 12.86 -20.06 5.44
C ASP A 14 12.72 -18.61 5.87
N LYS A 15 13.11 -17.70 4.97
CA LYS A 15 13.10 -16.27 5.25
C LYS A 15 11.67 -15.84 5.56
N LYS A 16 11.46 -15.14 6.65
CA LYS A 16 10.14 -14.69 7.04
C LYS A 16 9.59 -13.73 5.99
N LYS A 17 8.33 -13.93 5.60
CA LYS A 17 7.65 -13.10 4.60
C LYS A 17 6.56 -12.27 5.27
N LEU A 18 6.61 -10.96 5.07
CA LEU A 18 5.60 -10.02 5.54
C LEU A 18 4.77 -9.50 4.36
N LEU A 19 3.46 -9.62 4.45
CA LEU A 19 2.52 -9.03 3.51
C LEU A 19 1.81 -7.83 4.16
N LEU A 20 2.05 -6.64 3.65
CA LEU A 20 1.40 -5.40 4.08
C LEU A 20 0.41 -4.95 3.01
N ILE A 21 -0.84 -4.73 3.39
CA ILE A 21 -1.91 -4.38 2.46
C ILE A 21 -2.52 -3.03 2.86
N ASP A 22 -2.58 -2.10 1.93
CA ASP A 22 -3.42 -0.91 2.03
C ASP A 22 -4.88 -1.32 1.82
N GLY A 23 -5.58 -1.56 2.94
CA GLY A 23 -6.93 -2.08 2.96
C GLY A 23 -7.95 -1.11 2.38
N SER A 24 -7.76 0.21 2.59
CA SER A 24 -8.64 1.24 2.03
C SER A 24 -8.59 1.24 0.51
N SER A 25 -7.40 1.23 -0.06
CA SER A 25 -7.17 1.26 -1.50
C SER A 25 -7.62 -0.04 -2.18
N VAL A 26 -7.25 -1.20 -1.60
CA VAL A 26 -7.62 -2.51 -2.14
C VAL A 26 -9.14 -2.73 -2.08
N ALA A 27 -9.82 -2.35 -0.99
CA ALA A 27 -11.27 -2.43 -0.87
C ALA A 27 -11.98 -1.54 -1.89
N PHE A 28 -11.50 -0.30 -2.08
CA PHE A 28 -12.02 0.62 -3.08
C PHE A 28 -11.87 0.04 -4.51
N ARG A 29 -10.71 -0.52 -4.79
CA ARG A 29 -10.44 -1.21 -6.05
C ARG A 29 -11.39 -2.38 -6.29
N ALA A 30 -11.58 -3.23 -5.29
CA ALA A 30 -12.49 -4.37 -5.34
C ALA A 30 -13.93 -3.93 -5.62
N PHE A 31 -14.39 -2.87 -4.98
CA PHE A 31 -15.71 -2.29 -5.22
C PHE A 31 -15.91 -1.89 -6.68
N PHE A 32 -14.99 -1.10 -7.24
CA PHE A 32 -15.12 -0.60 -8.61
C PHE A 32 -14.86 -1.67 -9.67
N ALA A 33 -14.04 -2.69 -9.39
CA ALA A 33 -13.85 -3.82 -10.32
C ALA A 33 -15.16 -4.57 -10.61
N LEU A 34 -16.08 -4.61 -9.65
CA LEU A 34 -17.36 -5.30 -9.75
C LEU A 34 -18.57 -4.35 -9.81
N TYR A 35 -18.34 -3.05 -9.90
CA TYR A 35 -19.39 -2.02 -9.83
C TYR A 35 -20.47 -2.17 -10.89
N GLN A 36 -20.12 -2.55 -12.12
CA GLN A 36 -21.09 -2.76 -13.20
C GLN A 36 -22.05 -3.93 -12.94
N GLN A 37 -21.74 -4.79 -11.98
CA GLN A 37 -22.54 -5.93 -11.57
C GLN A 37 -23.12 -5.77 -10.17
N LEU A 38 -23.16 -4.55 -9.64
CA LEU A 38 -23.55 -4.23 -8.26
C LEU A 38 -24.85 -4.93 -7.82
N ASP A 39 -25.87 -4.92 -8.68
CA ASP A 39 -27.17 -5.56 -8.40
C ASP A 39 -27.12 -7.09 -8.26
N ARG A 40 -26.06 -7.74 -8.75
CA ARG A 40 -25.86 -9.19 -8.58
C ARG A 40 -25.22 -9.55 -7.24
N PHE A 41 -24.58 -8.57 -6.61
CA PHE A 41 -23.89 -8.74 -5.34
C PHE A 41 -24.72 -8.14 -4.22
N LYS A 42 -25.82 -8.82 -3.86
CA LYS A 42 -26.66 -8.49 -2.72
C LYS A 42 -26.91 -9.75 -1.88
N ASN A 43 -26.75 -9.61 -0.57
CA ASN A 43 -27.15 -10.69 0.34
C ASN A 43 -28.67 -10.69 0.60
N ALA A 44 -29.16 -11.63 1.40
CA ALA A 44 -30.59 -11.77 1.70
C ALA A 44 -31.18 -10.55 2.44
N ALA A 45 -30.37 -9.77 3.13
CA ALA A 45 -30.75 -8.52 3.79
C ALA A 45 -30.75 -7.29 2.86
N GLY A 46 -30.33 -7.46 1.59
CA GLY A 46 -30.24 -6.37 0.62
C GLY A 46 -28.94 -5.56 0.66
N LEU A 47 -27.99 -5.94 1.50
CA LEU A 47 -26.67 -5.34 1.55
C LEU A 47 -25.89 -5.66 0.27
N HIS A 48 -25.23 -4.66 -0.32
CA HIS A 48 -24.30 -4.89 -1.41
C HIS A 48 -23.03 -5.58 -0.87
N THR A 49 -22.51 -6.57 -1.58
CA THR A 49 -21.39 -7.41 -1.13
C THR A 49 -20.25 -7.49 -2.14
N ASN A 50 -20.30 -6.68 -3.21
CA ASN A 50 -19.30 -6.69 -4.28
C ASN A 50 -17.89 -6.32 -3.82
N ALA A 51 -17.75 -5.33 -2.91
CA ALA A 51 -16.44 -4.97 -2.36
C ALA A 51 -15.89 -6.09 -1.48
N ILE A 52 -16.72 -6.68 -0.61
CA ILE A 52 -16.33 -7.78 0.28
C ILE A 52 -15.89 -8.98 -0.56
N TYR A 53 -16.67 -9.35 -1.59
CA TYR A 53 -16.36 -10.46 -2.48
C TYR A 53 -15.06 -10.24 -3.27
N GLY A 54 -14.92 -9.06 -3.89
CA GLY A 54 -13.71 -8.70 -4.64
C GLY A 54 -12.47 -8.62 -3.75
N PHE A 55 -12.60 -8.08 -2.54
CA PHE A 55 -11.53 -8.03 -1.55
C PHE A 55 -11.07 -9.44 -1.14
N GLN A 56 -12.04 -10.34 -0.87
CA GLN A 56 -11.74 -11.74 -0.56
C GLN A 56 -10.98 -12.43 -1.70
N LEU A 57 -11.39 -12.22 -2.96
CA LEU A 57 -10.69 -12.82 -4.10
C LEU A 57 -9.25 -12.30 -4.23
N MET A 58 -9.04 -10.98 -4.06
CA MET A 58 -7.70 -10.39 -4.07
C MET A 58 -6.83 -10.96 -2.95
N LEU A 59 -7.40 -11.04 -1.75
CA LEU A 59 -6.71 -11.54 -0.58
C LEU A 59 -6.34 -13.02 -0.73
N SER A 60 -7.25 -13.89 -1.19
CA SER A 60 -6.96 -15.31 -1.46
C SER A 60 -5.81 -15.46 -2.45
N HIS A 61 -5.83 -14.70 -3.55
CA HIS A 61 -4.77 -14.72 -4.56
C HIS A 61 -3.42 -14.28 -3.98
N LEU A 62 -3.40 -13.25 -3.13
CA LEU A 62 -2.18 -12.77 -2.47
C LEU A 62 -1.63 -13.79 -1.48
N LEU A 63 -2.49 -14.42 -0.69
CA LEU A 63 -2.10 -15.45 0.28
C LEU A 63 -1.47 -16.68 -0.42
N GLU A 64 -2.09 -17.16 -1.50
CA GLU A 64 -1.59 -18.29 -2.29
C GLU A 64 -0.23 -17.99 -2.93
N ARG A 65 -0.05 -16.76 -3.45
CA ARG A 65 1.16 -16.39 -4.18
C ARG A 65 2.33 -15.99 -3.30
N VAL A 66 2.07 -15.24 -2.24
CA VAL A 66 3.11 -14.72 -1.33
C VAL A 66 3.48 -15.76 -0.28
N GLU A 67 2.50 -16.56 0.18
CA GLU A 67 2.65 -17.49 1.31
C GLU A 67 3.26 -16.79 2.54
N PRO A 68 2.61 -15.70 3.04
CA PRO A 68 3.19 -14.90 4.10
C PRO A 68 3.16 -15.60 5.44
N SER A 69 4.23 -15.45 6.22
CA SER A 69 4.26 -15.83 7.63
C SER A 69 3.66 -14.75 8.54
N HIS A 70 3.63 -13.52 8.07
CA HIS A 70 3.09 -12.35 8.78
C HIS A 70 2.27 -11.49 7.80
N ILE A 71 1.14 -10.97 8.27
CA ILE A 71 0.25 -10.15 7.43
C ILE A 71 -0.42 -9.05 8.24
N LEU A 72 -0.52 -7.88 7.65
CA LEU A 72 -1.34 -6.78 8.14
C LEU A 72 -2.14 -6.15 7.01
N VAL A 73 -3.38 -5.78 7.31
CA VAL A 73 -4.18 -4.87 6.50
C VAL A 73 -4.31 -3.54 7.25
N ALA A 74 -3.71 -2.49 6.70
CA ALA A 74 -3.79 -1.14 7.26
C ALA A 74 -5.00 -0.38 6.68
N PHE A 75 -5.67 0.39 7.53
CA PHE A 75 -6.78 1.25 7.12
C PHE A 75 -6.54 2.69 7.56
N ASP A 76 -7.13 3.64 6.82
CA ASP A 76 -7.20 5.02 7.26
C ASP A 76 -8.22 5.17 8.39
N ALA A 77 -7.84 5.80 9.49
CA ALA A 77 -8.73 6.02 10.64
C ALA A 77 -9.76 7.13 10.37
N GLY A 78 -9.52 7.98 9.37
CA GLY A 78 -10.41 9.10 9.06
C GLY A 78 -9.82 10.07 8.04
N LYS A 79 -10.41 11.27 7.98
CA LYS A 79 -9.98 12.31 7.01
C LYS A 79 -8.96 13.29 7.59
N THR A 80 -8.88 13.39 8.91
CA THR A 80 -7.99 14.32 9.61
C THR A 80 -6.68 13.62 9.92
N THR A 81 -5.61 14.11 9.33
CA THR A 81 -4.24 13.60 9.53
C THR A 81 -3.31 14.78 9.81
N PHE A 82 -2.10 14.52 10.27
CA PHE A 82 -1.10 15.57 10.43
C PHE A 82 -0.85 16.35 9.12
N ARG A 83 -1.05 15.69 7.93
CA ARG A 83 -0.94 16.34 6.63
C ARG A 83 -2.05 17.37 6.41
N THR A 84 -3.29 17.07 6.83
CA THR A 84 -4.40 18.03 6.73
C THR A 84 -4.25 19.20 7.70
N GLU A 85 -3.57 19.00 8.83
CA GLU A 85 -3.22 20.10 9.76
C GLU A 85 -2.13 21.00 9.16
N MET A 86 -1.18 20.42 8.43
CA MET A 86 -0.10 21.14 7.76
C MET A 86 -0.58 21.88 6.51
N TYR A 87 -1.49 21.27 5.74
CA TYR A 87 -2.05 21.80 4.50
C TYR A 87 -3.54 21.48 4.40
N ALA A 88 -4.39 22.46 4.67
CA ALA A 88 -5.84 22.27 4.80
C ALA A 88 -6.53 21.72 3.52
N ASP A 89 -5.95 22.00 2.36
CA ASP A 89 -6.46 21.54 1.07
C ASP A 89 -5.99 20.13 0.69
N TYR A 90 -5.13 19.49 1.50
CA TYR A 90 -4.66 18.12 1.26
C TYR A 90 -5.84 17.15 1.15
N LYS A 91 -5.90 16.39 0.05
CA LYS A 91 -7.01 15.48 -0.30
C LYS A 91 -8.40 16.14 -0.37
N GLY A 92 -8.46 17.48 -0.38
CA GLY A 92 -9.71 18.25 -0.32
C GLY A 92 -10.63 18.11 -1.54
N GLY A 93 -10.10 17.70 -2.68
CA GLY A 93 -10.85 17.50 -3.93
C GLY A 93 -11.42 16.09 -4.14
N ARG A 94 -11.20 15.15 -3.23
CA ARG A 94 -11.65 13.76 -3.38
C ARG A 94 -13.19 13.67 -3.38
N ALA A 95 -13.74 12.93 -4.35
CA ALA A 95 -15.17 12.68 -4.44
C ALA A 95 -15.70 11.96 -3.19
N LYS A 96 -17.01 12.17 -2.90
CA LYS A 96 -17.66 11.43 -1.81
C LYS A 96 -17.65 9.93 -2.12
N THR A 97 -17.23 9.15 -1.16
CA THR A 97 -17.28 7.68 -1.22
C THR A 97 -18.74 7.22 -1.36
N PRO A 98 -19.08 6.33 -2.31
CA PRO A 98 -20.42 5.79 -2.46
C PRO A 98 -20.94 5.17 -1.17
N ASP A 99 -22.25 5.37 -0.89
CA ASP A 99 -22.85 4.86 0.35
C ASP A 99 -22.85 3.31 0.32
N GLU A 100 -23.07 2.70 -0.85
CA GLU A 100 -23.01 1.25 -1.07
C GLU A 100 -21.63 0.65 -0.77
N PHE A 101 -20.56 1.41 -0.93
CA PHE A 101 -19.22 0.99 -0.52
C PHE A 101 -19.03 1.11 0.98
N ARG A 102 -19.46 2.25 1.55
CA ARG A 102 -19.30 2.52 2.99
C ARG A 102 -19.99 1.49 3.86
N GLU A 103 -21.16 1.00 3.44
CA GLU A 103 -21.91 -0.03 4.15
C GLU A 103 -21.16 -1.36 4.25
N GLN A 104 -20.25 -1.65 3.33
CA GLN A 104 -19.48 -2.89 3.28
C GLN A 104 -18.22 -2.88 4.16
N PHE A 105 -17.74 -1.71 4.56
CA PHE A 105 -16.47 -1.59 5.31
C PHE A 105 -16.42 -2.37 6.63
N PRO A 106 -17.45 -2.36 7.48
CA PRO A 106 -17.47 -3.17 8.70
C PRO A 106 -17.33 -4.67 8.41
N PHE A 107 -17.97 -5.15 7.35
CA PHE A 107 -17.92 -6.56 6.95
C PHE A 107 -16.58 -6.97 6.33
N ILE A 108 -15.83 -6.04 5.73
CA ILE A 108 -14.45 -6.31 5.31
C ILE A 108 -13.56 -6.54 6.53
N ARG A 109 -13.74 -5.79 7.61
CA ARG A 109 -13.01 -6.02 8.87
C ARG A 109 -13.39 -7.34 9.52
N GLU A 110 -14.67 -7.66 9.58
CA GLU A 110 -15.18 -8.94 10.07
C GLU A 110 -14.63 -10.12 9.25
N LEU A 111 -14.56 -9.98 7.91
CA LEU A 111 -13.91 -10.95 7.04
C LEU A 111 -12.46 -11.19 7.46
N LEU A 112 -11.68 -10.12 7.69
CA LEU A 112 -10.28 -10.21 8.11
C LEU A 112 -10.15 -10.92 9.46
N ASP A 113 -11.04 -10.63 10.42
CA ASP A 113 -11.07 -11.31 11.72
C ASP A 113 -11.27 -12.82 11.53
N HIS A 114 -12.23 -13.25 10.70
CA HIS A 114 -12.48 -14.65 10.41
C HIS A 114 -11.35 -15.31 9.59
N MET A 115 -10.62 -14.53 8.80
CA MET A 115 -9.44 -15.01 8.11
C MET A 115 -8.19 -15.09 9.00
N GLY A 116 -8.28 -14.68 10.27
CA GLY A 116 -7.13 -14.63 11.19
C GLY A 116 -6.08 -13.59 10.80
N ILE A 117 -6.52 -12.52 10.11
CA ILE A 117 -5.63 -11.48 9.59
C ILE A 117 -5.78 -10.23 10.45
N ARG A 118 -4.66 -9.77 11.00
CA ARG A 118 -4.61 -8.52 11.75
C ARG A 118 -4.93 -7.34 10.85
N HIS A 119 -5.84 -6.48 11.28
CA HIS A 119 -6.04 -5.17 10.69
C HIS A 119 -5.78 -4.06 11.71
N TYR A 120 -5.38 -2.87 11.24
CA TYR A 120 -4.99 -1.78 12.10
C TYR A 120 -5.26 -0.42 11.46
N GLU A 121 -5.61 0.55 12.29
CA GLU A 121 -5.73 1.96 11.93
C GLU A 121 -5.15 2.82 13.06
N LEU A 122 -4.65 4.01 12.73
CA LEU A 122 -4.06 4.93 13.70
C LEU A 122 -4.59 6.33 13.47
N ALA A 123 -5.17 6.93 14.52
CA ALA A 123 -5.66 8.30 14.45
C ALA A 123 -4.56 9.28 14.05
N GLN A 124 -4.88 10.24 13.17
CA GLN A 124 -3.99 11.26 12.61
C GLN A 124 -2.93 10.76 11.62
N TYR A 125 -2.85 9.45 11.36
CA TYR A 125 -1.96 8.83 10.38
C TYR A 125 -2.76 8.15 9.27
N GLU A 126 -2.12 8.00 8.13
CA GLU A 126 -2.70 7.28 6.99
C GLU A 126 -2.23 5.80 7.02
N ALA A 127 -2.93 4.95 6.27
CA ALA A 127 -2.54 3.54 6.10
C ALA A 127 -1.07 3.42 5.62
N ASP A 128 -0.64 4.32 4.74
CA ASP A 128 0.71 4.37 4.20
C ASP A 128 1.78 4.57 5.28
N ASP A 129 1.50 5.40 6.29
CA ASP A 129 2.43 5.66 7.39
C ASP A 129 2.56 4.44 8.31
N ILE A 130 1.46 3.71 8.53
CA ILE A 130 1.45 2.43 9.26
C ILE A 130 2.29 1.40 8.51
N ILE A 131 2.03 1.26 7.20
CA ILE A 131 2.76 0.36 6.30
C ILE A 131 4.25 0.69 6.30
N GLY A 132 4.61 1.96 6.07
CA GLY A 132 6.02 2.38 6.03
C GLY A 132 6.75 2.19 7.36
N THR A 133 6.05 2.35 8.49
CA THR A 133 6.63 2.10 9.80
C THR A 133 6.91 0.61 10.02
N LEU A 134 5.95 -0.28 9.69
CA LEU A 134 6.12 -1.72 9.82
C LEU A 134 7.13 -2.28 8.82
N ASP A 135 7.19 -1.74 7.61
CA ASP A 135 8.18 -2.05 6.61
C ASP A 135 9.60 -1.85 7.17
N LYS A 136 9.88 -0.68 7.72
CA LYS A 136 11.21 -0.40 8.30
C LYS A 136 11.53 -1.20 9.57
N LEU A 137 10.54 -1.61 10.33
CA LEU A 137 10.75 -2.54 11.45
C LEU A 137 11.09 -3.95 10.94
N ALA A 138 10.38 -4.42 9.91
CA ALA A 138 10.56 -5.75 9.36
C ALA A 138 11.89 -5.90 8.59
N GLU A 139 12.37 -4.87 7.91
CA GLU A 139 13.71 -4.83 7.31
C GLU A 139 14.80 -5.12 8.34
N GLN A 140 14.73 -4.50 9.52
CA GLN A 140 15.71 -4.68 10.58
C GLN A 140 15.76 -6.13 11.09
N ASP A 141 14.63 -6.85 11.00
CA ASP A 141 14.50 -8.25 11.37
C ASP A 141 14.72 -9.23 10.20
N GLY A 142 15.10 -8.71 9.02
CA GLY A 142 15.50 -9.49 7.85
C GLY A 142 14.34 -10.17 7.11
N PHE A 143 13.14 -9.60 7.15
CA PHE A 143 11.99 -10.08 6.38
C PHE A 143 12.14 -9.80 4.88
N ASP A 144 11.52 -10.65 4.04
CA ASP A 144 11.11 -10.28 2.70
C ASP A 144 9.72 -9.65 2.76
N ILE A 145 9.57 -8.45 2.22
CA ILE A 145 8.37 -7.65 2.40
C ILE A 145 7.68 -7.44 1.05
N THR A 146 6.38 -7.71 1.02
CA THR A 146 5.52 -7.38 -0.12
C THR A 146 4.46 -6.38 0.35
N ILE A 147 4.44 -5.19 -0.23
CA ILE A 147 3.43 -4.17 0.00
C ILE A 147 2.45 -4.18 -1.17
N VAL A 148 1.15 -4.20 -0.89
CA VAL A 148 0.10 -4.21 -1.92
C VAL A 148 -0.83 -3.01 -1.75
N SER A 149 -0.94 -2.19 -2.79
CA SER A 149 -1.83 -1.02 -2.82
C SER A 149 -2.34 -0.71 -4.24
N GLY A 150 -3.26 0.20 -4.35
CA GLY A 150 -3.62 0.89 -5.60
C GLY A 150 -2.92 2.24 -5.74
N ASP A 151 -2.21 2.69 -4.71
CA ASP A 151 -1.53 3.98 -4.66
C ASP A 151 -0.04 3.83 -4.96
N LYS A 152 0.44 4.62 -5.91
CA LYS A 152 1.85 4.64 -6.31
C LYS A 152 2.77 5.33 -5.31
N ASP A 153 2.23 6.03 -4.33
CA ASP A 153 3.05 6.73 -3.35
C ASP A 153 3.88 5.77 -2.50
N LEU A 154 3.36 4.55 -2.28
CA LEU A 154 4.08 3.48 -1.60
C LEU A 154 5.33 2.98 -2.33
N ILE A 155 5.49 3.29 -3.65
CA ILE A 155 6.70 2.94 -4.41
C ILE A 155 7.97 3.51 -3.77
N GLN A 156 7.86 4.62 -3.05
CA GLN A 156 8.98 5.22 -2.31
C GLN A 156 9.59 4.30 -1.24
N LEU A 157 8.87 3.24 -0.83
CA LEU A 157 9.32 2.27 0.16
C LEU A 157 10.12 1.11 -0.43
N THR A 158 10.20 1.00 -1.76
CA THR A 158 10.94 -0.11 -2.41
C THR A 158 12.43 -0.06 -2.10
N ASP A 159 12.99 -1.21 -1.75
CA ASP A 159 14.43 -1.40 -1.55
C ASP A 159 14.83 -2.87 -1.82
N GLU A 160 15.97 -3.34 -1.28
CA GLU A 160 16.46 -4.70 -1.47
C GLU A 160 15.63 -5.77 -0.74
N HIS A 161 14.79 -5.39 0.22
CA HIS A 161 13.91 -6.26 1.01
C HIS A 161 12.44 -6.10 0.64
N THR A 162 12.07 -4.96 0.07
CA THR A 162 10.68 -4.54 -0.12
C THR A 162 10.31 -4.40 -1.59
N VAL A 163 9.30 -5.16 -2.00
CA VAL A 163 8.63 -5.03 -3.30
C VAL A 163 7.26 -4.41 -3.10
N VAL A 164 6.94 -3.37 -3.87
CA VAL A 164 5.62 -2.75 -3.88
C VAL A 164 4.85 -3.19 -5.12
N GLU A 165 3.68 -3.75 -4.91
CA GLU A 165 2.79 -4.23 -5.95
C GLU A 165 1.57 -3.33 -6.08
N ILE A 166 1.45 -2.70 -7.24
CA ILE A 166 0.32 -1.81 -7.54
C ILE A 166 -0.71 -2.57 -8.36
N SER A 167 -1.96 -2.60 -7.84
CA SER A 167 -3.07 -3.24 -8.54
C SER A 167 -3.39 -2.52 -9.84
N LYS A 168 -3.39 -3.25 -10.98
CA LYS A 168 -3.65 -2.69 -12.33
C LYS A 168 -5.12 -2.79 -12.72
N LYS A 169 -5.57 -3.97 -13.10
CA LYS A 169 -6.90 -4.19 -13.65
C LYS A 169 -7.55 -5.42 -13.04
N GLY A 170 -8.84 -5.29 -12.69
CA GLY A 170 -9.54 -6.39 -12.03
C GLY A 170 -9.03 -6.64 -10.59
N VAL A 171 -9.06 -7.90 -10.16
CA VAL A 171 -8.75 -8.32 -8.79
C VAL A 171 -7.44 -9.14 -8.69
N ALA A 172 -6.77 -9.44 -9.81
CA ALA A 172 -5.64 -10.37 -9.83
C ALA A 172 -4.39 -9.84 -10.56
N GLU A 173 -4.45 -8.67 -11.20
CA GLU A 173 -3.32 -8.11 -11.93
C GLU A 173 -2.59 -7.07 -11.08
N PHE A 174 -1.31 -7.32 -10.82
CA PHE A 174 -0.43 -6.42 -10.09
C PHE A 174 0.82 -6.11 -10.92
N GLU A 175 1.35 -4.91 -10.74
CA GLU A 175 2.64 -4.48 -11.27
C GLU A 175 3.61 -4.34 -10.12
N ALA A 176 4.68 -5.12 -10.16
CA ALA A 176 5.70 -5.08 -9.13
C ALA A 176 6.71 -3.96 -9.40
N PHE A 177 6.95 -3.15 -8.38
CA PHE A 177 7.95 -2.10 -8.37
C PHE A 177 9.09 -2.51 -7.45
N THR A 178 10.29 -2.48 -8.00
CA THR A 178 11.56 -2.65 -7.31
C THR A 178 12.44 -1.44 -7.62
N PRO A 179 13.54 -1.19 -6.88
CA PRO A 179 14.48 -0.13 -7.24
C PRO A 179 15.02 -0.27 -8.66
N ASP A 180 15.31 -1.50 -9.11
CA ASP A 180 15.81 -1.77 -10.47
C ASP A 180 14.76 -1.42 -11.52
N TYR A 181 13.50 -1.84 -11.33
CA TYR A 181 12.39 -1.51 -12.23
C TYR A 181 12.19 0.01 -12.33
N LEU A 182 12.24 0.72 -11.19
CA LEU A 182 12.10 2.17 -11.16
C LEU A 182 13.26 2.86 -11.90
N MET A 183 14.46 2.33 -11.76
CA MET A 183 15.65 2.82 -12.47
C MET A 183 15.56 2.56 -13.99
N GLU A 184 15.07 1.39 -14.41
CA GLU A 184 14.89 1.05 -15.83
C GLU A 184 13.81 1.90 -16.50
N GLU A 185 12.66 2.09 -15.85
CA GLU A 185 11.51 2.78 -16.42
C GLU A 185 11.61 4.32 -16.37
N MET A 186 12.18 4.86 -15.29
CA MET A 186 12.18 6.30 -15.03
C MET A 186 13.58 6.90 -14.86
N GLY A 187 14.61 6.07 -14.67
CA GLY A 187 15.95 6.51 -14.32
C GLY A 187 16.06 7.12 -12.92
N LEU A 188 15.14 6.82 -12.03
CA LEU A 188 15.04 7.39 -10.69
C LEU A 188 15.21 6.33 -9.60
N THR A 189 15.78 6.74 -8.48
CA THR A 189 15.75 5.97 -7.24
C THR A 189 14.41 6.17 -6.51
N PRO A 190 14.05 5.30 -5.54
CA PRO A 190 12.86 5.50 -4.71
C PRO A 190 12.83 6.86 -3.99
N ALA A 191 13.97 7.34 -3.49
CA ALA A 191 14.08 8.66 -2.88
C ALA A 191 13.81 9.80 -3.88
N GLN A 192 14.29 9.68 -5.12
CA GLN A 192 14.01 10.64 -6.18
C GLN A 192 12.55 10.61 -6.64
N PHE A 193 11.84 9.51 -6.44
CA PHE A 193 10.41 9.44 -6.71
C PHE A 193 9.61 10.40 -5.82
N ILE A 194 10.00 10.55 -4.53
CA ILE A 194 9.42 11.56 -3.63
C ILE A 194 9.72 12.98 -4.16
N ASP A 195 10.95 13.23 -4.58
CA ASP A 195 11.36 14.53 -5.14
C ASP A 195 10.61 14.84 -6.44
N LEU A 196 10.33 13.83 -7.26
CA LEU A 196 9.51 13.98 -8.45
C LEU A 196 8.09 14.45 -8.08
N LYS A 197 7.47 13.81 -7.07
CA LYS A 197 6.16 14.23 -6.54
C LYS A 197 6.19 15.65 -5.99
N ALA A 198 7.26 16.03 -5.30
CA ALA A 198 7.46 17.39 -4.80
C ALA A 198 7.51 18.42 -5.91
N LEU A 199 8.13 18.10 -7.05
CA LEU A 199 8.27 18.99 -8.20
C LEU A 199 6.97 19.08 -9.01
N MET A 200 6.38 17.93 -9.39
CA MET A 200 5.23 17.90 -10.29
C MET A 200 3.88 18.12 -9.57
N GLY A 201 3.86 17.95 -8.24
CA GLY A 201 2.65 17.87 -7.45
C GLY A 201 1.88 16.57 -7.67
N ASP A 202 0.78 16.42 -6.96
CA ASP A 202 -0.18 15.33 -7.13
C ASP A 202 -1.61 15.85 -7.12
N LYS A 203 -2.32 15.67 -8.23
CA LYS A 203 -3.71 16.14 -8.35
C LYS A 203 -4.70 15.30 -7.53
N SER A 204 -4.40 14.02 -7.30
CA SER A 204 -5.28 13.13 -6.53
C SER A 204 -5.29 13.50 -5.05
N ASP A 205 -4.15 13.96 -4.55
CA ASP A 205 -3.95 14.38 -3.17
C ASP A 205 -3.94 15.90 -2.98
N ASN A 206 -4.17 16.62 -4.08
CA ASN A 206 -4.14 18.07 -4.11
C ASN A 206 -2.80 18.66 -3.61
N ILE A 207 -1.70 17.95 -3.91
CA ILE A 207 -0.34 18.42 -3.64
C ILE A 207 0.07 19.39 -4.76
N PRO A 208 0.46 20.64 -4.43
CA PRO A 208 0.57 21.69 -5.45
C PRO A 208 1.77 21.53 -6.40
N GLY A 209 2.94 21.09 -5.92
CA GLY A 209 4.15 21.02 -6.72
C GLY A 209 4.68 22.40 -7.17
N VAL A 210 5.51 22.42 -8.21
CA VAL A 210 6.07 23.63 -8.84
C VAL A 210 5.28 23.96 -10.10
N THR A 211 4.92 25.23 -10.26
CA THR A 211 4.13 25.73 -11.40
C THR A 211 4.76 25.33 -12.74
N LYS A 212 3.97 24.65 -13.58
CA LYS A 212 4.36 24.15 -14.91
C LYS A 212 5.52 23.15 -14.95
N VAL A 213 5.87 22.55 -13.84
CA VAL A 213 6.74 21.37 -13.80
C VAL A 213 5.86 20.14 -13.83
N GLY A 214 5.98 19.34 -14.87
CA GLY A 214 5.35 18.03 -15.01
C GLY A 214 6.40 16.93 -14.93
N GLU A 215 5.95 15.68 -15.00
CA GLU A 215 6.78 14.48 -14.86
C GLU A 215 8.08 14.53 -15.66
N LYS A 216 8.00 14.74 -16.98
CA LYS A 216 9.20 14.78 -17.85
C LYS A 216 10.21 15.86 -17.45
N THR A 217 9.71 17.01 -17.01
CA THR A 217 10.58 18.12 -16.59
C THR A 217 11.17 17.82 -15.21
N GLY A 218 10.38 17.26 -14.30
CA GLY A 218 10.83 16.84 -12.97
C GLY A 218 11.92 15.76 -13.07
N ILE A 219 11.71 14.71 -13.86
CA ILE A 219 12.70 13.66 -14.10
C ILE A 219 14.01 14.25 -14.63
N LYS A 220 13.94 15.13 -15.65
CA LYS A 220 15.14 15.78 -16.20
C LYS A 220 15.91 16.57 -15.15
N LEU A 221 15.22 17.34 -14.31
CA LEU A 221 15.83 18.11 -13.24
C LEU A 221 16.52 17.21 -12.20
N LEU A 222 15.88 16.11 -11.84
CA LEU A 222 16.44 15.15 -10.87
C LEU A 222 17.64 14.39 -11.43
N LEU A 223 17.63 14.02 -12.71
CA LEU A 223 18.79 13.41 -13.36
C LEU A 223 19.98 14.36 -13.46
N GLU A 224 19.73 15.69 -13.60
CA GLU A 224 20.77 16.70 -13.70
C GLU A 224 21.33 17.12 -12.34
N HIS A 225 20.49 17.19 -11.29
CA HIS A 225 20.84 17.77 -10.00
C HIS A 225 20.77 16.78 -8.82
N GLY A 226 20.32 15.56 -9.04
CA GLY A 226 20.32 14.48 -8.07
C GLY A 226 19.11 14.47 -7.11
N SER A 227 18.69 15.61 -6.59
CA SER A 227 17.59 15.75 -5.63
C SER A 227 16.90 17.10 -5.71
N LEU A 228 15.77 17.25 -5.00
CA LEU A 228 15.10 18.54 -4.85
C LEU A 228 16.05 19.57 -4.22
N GLU A 229 16.78 19.21 -3.18
CA GLU A 229 17.78 20.05 -2.54
C GLU A 229 18.89 20.45 -3.53
N GLY A 230 19.41 19.47 -4.29
CA GLY A 230 20.44 19.70 -5.31
C GLY A 230 20.01 20.67 -6.42
N ILE A 231 18.74 20.66 -6.81
CA ILE A 231 18.16 21.63 -7.75
C ILE A 231 18.29 23.04 -7.17
N TYR A 232 17.91 23.25 -5.91
CA TYR A 232 17.95 24.57 -5.29
C TYR A 232 19.35 25.04 -4.90
N GLU A 233 20.27 24.13 -4.61
CA GLU A 233 21.69 24.44 -4.40
C GLU A 233 22.35 24.96 -5.70
N ASN A 234 21.92 24.42 -6.83
CA ASN A 234 22.45 24.78 -8.13
C ASN A 234 21.60 25.81 -8.90
N ILE A 235 20.55 26.36 -8.29
CA ILE A 235 19.56 27.22 -8.94
C ILE A 235 20.19 28.43 -9.62
N ASP A 236 21.19 29.06 -8.99
CA ASP A 236 21.86 30.25 -9.52
C ASP A 236 22.61 29.97 -10.82
N GLY A 237 23.20 28.78 -10.98
CA GLY A 237 23.88 28.32 -12.15
C GLY A 237 22.99 27.97 -13.36
N MET A 238 21.69 27.81 -13.14
CA MET A 238 20.74 27.48 -14.19
C MET A 238 20.55 28.66 -15.16
N LYS A 239 20.34 28.35 -16.46
CA LYS A 239 20.01 29.36 -17.45
C LYS A 239 18.73 30.10 -17.10
N THR A 240 18.71 31.41 -17.27
CA THR A 240 17.53 32.24 -17.10
C THR A 240 16.39 31.76 -18.00
N SER A 241 15.29 31.37 -17.38
CA SER A 241 14.11 30.79 -18.05
C SER A 241 12.89 30.93 -17.16
N LYS A 242 11.69 30.77 -17.75
CA LYS A 242 10.44 30.77 -16.99
C LYS A 242 10.38 29.60 -16.00
N MET A 243 11.02 28.47 -16.32
CA MET A 243 11.13 27.33 -15.41
C MET A 243 11.98 27.68 -14.18
N LYS A 244 13.15 28.30 -14.35
CA LYS A 244 13.99 28.77 -13.23
C LYS A 244 13.23 29.77 -12.36
N GLU A 245 12.52 30.70 -12.97
CA GLU A 245 11.68 31.67 -12.24
C GLU A 245 10.59 30.96 -11.41
N ASN A 246 9.90 29.97 -11.99
CA ASN A 246 8.89 29.20 -11.27
C ASN A 246 9.50 28.41 -10.11
N LEU A 247 10.66 27.74 -10.32
CA LEU A 247 11.36 27.04 -9.25
C LEU A 247 11.71 27.98 -8.09
N ILE A 248 12.20 29.20 -8.37
CA ILE A 248 12.54 30.19 -7.34
C ILE A 248 11.28 30.63 -6.59
N ASN A 249 10.21 30.98 -7.31
CA ASN A 249 8.98 31.50 -6.72
C ASN A 249 8.24 30.46 -5.87
N ASP A 250 8.27 29.20 -6.30
CA ASP A 250 7.52 28.10 -5.69
C ASP A 250 8.39 27.24 -4.76
N LYS A 251 9.58 27.73 -4.33
CA LYS A 251 10.52 26.97 -3.51
C LYS A 251 9.87 26.39 -2.24
N GLU A 252 9.21 27.24 -1.46
CA GLU A 252 8.57 26.82 -0.22
C GLU A 252 7.46 25.78 -0.49
N GLN A 253 6.69 26.00 -1.57
CA GLN A 253 5.66 25.08 -2.01
C GLN A 253 6.22 23.71 -2.44
N ALA A 254 7.37 23.68 -3.10
CA ALA A 254 8.04 22.41 -3.47
C ALA A 254 8.47 21.60 -2.23
N PHE A 255 9.04 22.26 -1.22
CA PHE A 255 9.42 21.60 0.03
C PHE A 255 8.20 21.17 0.87
N LEU A 256 7.13 21.96 0.89
CA LEU A 256 5.85 21.54 1.48
C LEU A 256 5.33 20.29 0.75
N SER A 257 5.34 20.31 -0.58
CA SER A 257 4.91 19.16 -1.40
C SER A 257 5.74 17.91 -1.13
N LYS A 258 7.07 18.04 -0.94
CA LYS A 258 7.95 16.94 -0.53
C LYS A 258 7.51 16.36 0.82
N THR A 259 7.25 17.22 1.80
CA THR A 259 6.80 16.80 3.14
C THR A 259 5.45 16.08 3.08
N LEU A 260 4.49 16.58 2.30
CA LEU A 260 3.18 15.97 2.14
C LEU A 260 3.24 14.60 1.43
N ALA A 261 4.13 14.46 0.43
CA ALA A 261 4.32 13.23 -0.33
C ALA A 261 5.14 12.17 0.41
N THR A 262 5.91 12.56 1.44
CA THR A 262 6.76 11.62 2.18
C THR A 262 5.95 10.82 3.17
N ILE A 263 6.09 9.50 3.12
CA ILE A 263 5.50 8.57 4.10
C ILE A 263 6.29 8.66 5.41
N ASP A 264 5.56 8.80 6.52
CA ASP A 264 6.18 8.76 7.86
C ASP A 264 6.43 7.31 8.28
N THR A 265 7.71 6.93 8.32
CA THR A 265 8.15 5.59 8.73
C THR A 265 8.39 5.45 10.23
N LYS A 266 7.91 6.41 11.03
CA LYS A 266 8.07 6.46 12.49
C LYS A 266 6.75 6.77 13.19
N ALA A 267 5.63 6.40 12.58
CA ALA A 267 4.32 6.56 13.19
C ALA A 267 4.25 5.81 14.54
N PRO A 268 3.60 6.39 15.57
CA PRO A 268 3.55 5.80 16.92
C PRO A 268 2.56 4.63 16.98
N ILE A 269 2.83 3.57 16.19
CA ILE A 269 2.01 2.35 16.18
C ILE A 269 2.14 1.61 17.50
N ALA A 270 1.04 0.97 17.93
CA ALA A 270 0.99 0.19 19.19
C ALA A 270 1.01 -1.33 18.92
N ILE A 271 1.43 -1.74 17.74
CA ILE A 271 1.55 -3.16 17.34
C ILE A 271 2.99 -3.43 16.89
N GLY A 272 3.46 -4.67 17.11
CA GLY A 272 4.77 -5.17 16.67
C GLY A 272 4.61 -6.27 15.62
N LEU A 273 5.74 -6.79 15.12
CA LEU A 273 5.75 -7.86 14.13
C LEU A 273 5.17 -9.17 14.70
N GLU A 274 5.32 -9.40 16.00
CA GLU A 274 4.75 -10.55 16.72
C GLU A 274 3.22 -10.59 16.68
N ASP A 275 2.55 -9.44 16.55
CA ASP A 275 1.10 -9.33 16.44
C ASP A 275 0.57 -9.70 15.04
N LEU A 276 1.47 -9.83 14.05
CA LEU A 276 1.16 -10.02 12.64
C LEU A 276 1.28 -11.48 12.18
N VAL A 277 1.64 -12.39 13.06
CA VAL A 277 1.80 -13.83 12.74
C VAL A 277 0.51 -14.37 12.14
N TYR A 278 0.60 -14.94 10.95
CA TYR A 278 -0.55 -15.52 10.26
C TYR A 278 -0.67 -17.01 10.54
N SER A 279 -1.78 -17.43 11.12
CA SER A 279 -2.07 -18.82 11.51
C SER A 279 -3.15 -19.48 10.65
N GLY A 280 -3.68 -18.76 9.67
CA GLY A 280 -4.79 -19.24 8.83
C GLY A 280 -6.17 -18.86 9.37
N PRO A 281 -7.24 -19.18 8.61
CA PRO A 281 -8.61 -18.77 8.91
C PRO A 281 -9.28 -19.62 9.99
N ASP A 282 -10.22 -19.02 10.70
CA ASP A 282 -11.26 -19.72 11.45
C ASP A 282 -12.31 -20.26 10.44
N VAL A 283 -12.10 -21.49 10.00
CA VAL A 283 -12.90 -22.11 8.93
C VAL A 283 -14.39 -22.15 9.26
N GLU A 284 -14.76 -22.41 10.53
CA GLU A 284 -16.16 -22.49 10.94
C GLU A 284 -16.85 -21.13 10.83
N ASN A 285 -16.27 -20.09 11.42
CA ASN A 285 -16.85 -18.76 11.43
C ASN A 285 -16.77 -18.10 10.05
N LEU A 286 -15.70 -18.32 9.29
CA LEU A 286 -15.60 -17.88 7.89
C LEU A 286 -16.69 -18.54 7.02
N GLY A 287 -17.00 -19.82 7.24
CA GLY A 287 -18.08 -20.50 6.55
C GLY A 287 -19.47 -19.91 6.84
N LYS A 288 -19.74 -19.52 8.09
CA LYS A 288 -20.98 -18.82 8.50
C LYS A 288 -21.06 -17.43 7.85
N PHE A 289 -19.96 -16.68 7.87
CA PHE A 289 -19.86 -15.39 7.22
C PHE A 289 -20.16 -15.48 5.71
N TYR A 290 -19.61 -16.49 5.01
CA TYR A 290 -19.91 -16.69 3.59
C TYR A 290 -21.39 -17.01 3.33
N ASP A 291 -22.06 -17.73 4.24
CA ASP A 291 -23.51 -17.96 4.13
C ASP A 291 -24.29 -16.64 4.26
N GLU A 292 -23.95 -15.81 5.26
CA GLU A 292 -24.59 -14.52 5.48
C GLU A 292 -24.40 -13.56 4.28
N MET A 293 -23.19 -13.53 3.73
CA MET A 293 -22.86 -12.70 2.55
C MET A 293 -23.40 -13.28 1.22
N GLY A 294 -23.86 -14.52 1.21
CA GLY A 294 -24.34 -15.20 -0.01
C GLY A 294 -23.23 -15.74 -0.91
N PHE A 295 -22.03 -15.97 -0.37
CA PHE A 295 -20.82 -16.39 -1.10
C PHE A 295 -20.71 -17.92 -1.27
N LYS A 296 -21.67 -18.52 -1.95
CA LYS A 296 -21.77 -19.98 -2.11
C LYS A 296 -20.51 -20.64 -2.68
N GLN A 297 -19.89 -20.02 -3.69
CA GLN A 297 -18.68 -20.58 -4.31
C GLN A 297 -17.47 -20.55 -3.37
N LEU A 298 -17.27 -19.46 -2.63
CA LEU A 298 -16.20 -19.34 -1.64
C LEU A 298 -16.37 -20.36 -0.52
N LYS A 299 -17.62 -20.56 -0.06
CA LYS A 299 -17.91 -21.58 0.95
C LYS A 299 -17.61 -23.00 0.45
N GLN A 300 -17.94 -23.31 -0.81
CA GLN A 300 -17.62 -24.62 -1.39
C GLN A 300 -16.10 -24.84 -1.46
N ALA A 301 -15.34 -23.84 -1.90
CA ALA A 301 -13.88 -23.91 -1.95
C ALA A 301 -13.26 -24.11 -0.55
N LEU A 302 -13.78 -23.40 0.46
CA LEU A 302 -13.32 -23.53 1.84
C LEU A 302 -13.50 -24.95 2.38
N ASN A 303 -14.62 -25.62 2.09
CA ASN A 303 -14.90 -26.99 2.52
C ASN A 303 -14.00 -28.02 1.84
N VAL A 304 -13.56 -27.80 0.61
CA VAL A 304 -12.63 -28.69 -0.10
C VAL A 304 -11.25 -28.61 0.53
N SER A 305 -10.72 -27.41 0.74
CA SER A 305 -9.41 -27.21 1.34
C SER A 305 -9.31 -27.76 2.77
N SER A 306 -10.39 -27.73 3.54
CA SER A 306 -10.42 -28.28 4.90
C SER A 306 -10.47 -29.82 4.93
N ALA A 307 -10.97 -30.47 3.87
CA ALA A 307 -11.01 -31.93 3.74
C ALA A 307 -9.67 -32.53 3.35
N ASP A 308 -8.79 -31.76 2.66
CA ASP A 308 -7.45 -32.20 2.24
C ASP A 308 -6.41 -32.11 3.36
N VAL A 309 -6.72 -31.45 4.48
CA VAL A 309 -5.82 -31.24 5.63
C VAL A 309 -6.18 -32.17 6.81
N ALA A 310 -7.31 -32.91 6.77
CA ALA A 310 -7.78 -33.83 7.79
C ALA A 310 -7.45 -35.28 7.44
#